data_b406fe47b728f8f51cf886a4d3b329b3
#
_entry.id   b406fe47b728f8f51cf886a4d3b329b3
#
_cell.length_a   1.000
_cell.length_b   1.000
_cell.length_c   1.000
_cell.angle_alpha   90.00
_cell.angle_beta   90.00
_cell.angle_gamma   90.00
#
_symmetry.space_group_name_H-M   'P 1'
#
loop_
_entity.id
_entity.type
_entity.pdbx_description
1 polymer ?
#
loop_
_entity_poly.entity_id
_entity_poly.type
_entity_poly.pdbx_seq_one_letter_code
_entity_poly.pdbx_strand_id
1 'polypeptide(L)'
;LFRSVIGKGNKERLLPLNDYVCKIISQYIYDFRNIKLNFIDNEYLFFNDKLNKISREYFYKILKEACINANIKKKVSPHTIRHTFATHLYENGADLRSIQELLGHSDISTTTIYTHVSNNKIIDDYNKYHLRTKKGENNDEI
;
A
#
# COMPACT_ATOMS: atom_id res chain seq x y z
N LEU A 1 6.94 8.81 5.25
CA LEU A 1 5.87 8.55 6.23
C LEU A 1 5.64 7.03 6.35
N PHE A 2 5.34 6.54 7.55
CA PHE A 2 5.05 5.13 7.79
C PHE A 2 3.63 4.96 8.32
N ARG A 3 3.02 3.83 7.99
CA ARG A 3 1.80 3.37 8.63
C ARG A 3 2.01 1.96 9.17
N SER A 4 1.61 1.76 10.41
CA SER A 4 1.54 0.45 11.02
C SER A 4 0.28 -0.28 10.60
N VAL A 5 0.42 -1.54 10.24
CA VAL A 5 -0.71 -2.43 9.97
C VAL A 5 -0.53 -3.74 10.72
N ILE A 6 -1.61 -4.20 11.33
CA ILE A 6 -1.63 -5.49 12.03
C ILE A 6 -2.00 -6.58 11.03
N GLY A 7 -1.09 -7.53 10.80
CA GLY A 7 -1.26 -8.66 9.90
C GLY A 7 -1.71 -9.93 10.60
N LYS A 8 -1.64 -11.07 9.87
CA LYS A 8 -1.94 -12.40 10.40
C LYS A 8 -1.05 -12.71 11.61
N GLY A 9 -1.64 -13.22 12.70
CA GLY A 9 -0.93 -13.53 13.93
C GLY A 9 -0.61 -12.31 14.79
N ASN A 10 -1.38 -11.22 14.67
CA ASN A 10 -1.21 -9.97 15.44
C ASN A 10 0.17 -9.32 15.28
N LYS A 11 0.87 -9.62 14.19
CA LYS A 11 2.18 -9.02 13.89
C LYS A 11 2.01 -7.65 13.28
N GLU A 12 2.57 -6.66 13.93
CA GLU A 12 2.62 -5.29 13.43
C GLU A 12 3.67 -5.17 12.32
N ARG A 13 3.34 -4.40 11.28
CA ARG A 13 4.24 -4.14 10.15
C ARG A 13 4.22 -2.66 9.81
N LEU A 14 5.39 -2.12 9.56
CA LEU A 14 5.54 -0.77 9.05
C LEU A 14 5.53 -0.81 7.52
N LEU A 15 4.59 -0.08 6.93
CA LEU A 15 4.53 0.10 5.48
C LEU A 15 5.06 1.49 5.13
N PRO A 16 6.11 1.59 4.31
CA PRO A 16 6.56 2.88 3.80
C PRO A 16 5.49 3.45 2.85
N LEU A 17 5.23 4.74 2.96
CA LEU A 17 4.36 5.49 2.08
C LEU A 17 5.19 6.55 1.38
N ASN A 18 5.21 6.55 0.05
CA ASN A 18 5.82 7.63 -0.71
C ASN A 18 4.92 8.88 -0.70
N ASP A 19 5.46 10.03 -1.09
CA ASP A 19 4.77 11.32 -1.03
C ASP A 19 3.51 11.35 -1.90
N TYR A 20 3.53 10.67 -3.05
CA TYR A 20 2.36 10.56 -3.91
C TYR A 20 1.19 9.83 -3.20
N VAL A 21 1.46 8.72 -2.54
CA VAL A 21 0.43 7.98 -1.77
C VAL A 21 -0.03 8.80 -0.57
N CYS A 22 0.89 9.49 0.11
CA CYS A 22 0.55 10.39 1.21
C CYS A 22 -0.40 11.50 0.76
N LYS A 23 -0.13 12.12 -0.39
CA LYS A 23 -0.97 13.16 -0.99
C LYS A 23 -2.38 12.65 -1.28
N ILE A 24 -2.49 11.48 -1.94
CA ILE A 24 -3.81 10.87 -2.24
C ILE A 24 -4.58 10.53 -0.97
N ILE A 25 -3.92 9.94 0.03
CA ILE A 25 -4.58 9.61 1.31
C ILE A 25 -5.05 10.90 2.00
N SER A 26 -4.25 11.95 1.99
CA SER A 26 -4.63 13.24 2.57
C SER A 26 -5.84 13.82 1.85
N GLN A 27 -5.85 13.84 0.53
CA GLN A 27 -7.02 14.28 -0.26
C GLN A 27 -8.26 13.45 0.08
N TYR A 28 -8.14 12.12 0.13
CA TYR A 28 -9.25 11.25 0.52
C TYR A 28 -9.80 11.60 1.92
N ILE A 29 -8.90 11.85 2.89
CA ILE A 29 -9.30 12.19 4.25
C ILE A 29 -10.07 13.52 4.29
N TYR A 30 -9.55 14.56 3.65
CA TYR A 30 -10.13 15.91 3.72
C TYR A 30 -11.37 16.03 2.82
N ASP A 31 -11.31 15.56 1.59
CA ASP A 31 -12.33 15.84 0.57
C ASP A 31 -13.49 14.83 0.62
N PHE A 32 -13.28 13.65 1.21
CA PHE A 32 -14.28 12.61 1.25
C PHE A 32 -14.54 12.06 2.64
N ARG A 33 -13.50 11.52 3.32
CA ARG A 33 -13.69 10.78 4.57
C ARG A 33 -14.33 11.64 5.66
N ASN A 34 -13.76 12.80 5.94
CA ASN A 34 -14.25 13.69 7.00
C ASN A 34 -15.67 14.20 6.71
N ILE A 35 -15.95 14.52 5.45
CA ILE A 35 -17.28 14.94 5.00
C ILE A 35 -18.29 13.78 5.18
N LYS A 36 -17.94 12.57 4.74
CA LYS A 36 -18.81 11.40 4.85
C LYS A 36 -19.09 10.99 6.30
N LEU A 37 -18.12 11.19 7.18
CA LEU A 37 -18.26 10.96 8.62
C LEU A 37 -18.94 12.12 9.36
N ASN A 38 -19.24 13.23 8.69
CA ASN A 38 -19.74 14.44 9.31
C ASN A 38 -18.84 14.90 10.49
N PHE A 39 -17.51 14.72 10.32
CA PHE A 39 -16.47 14.98 11.30
C PHE A 39 -16.58 14.16 12.61
N ILE A 40 -17.40 13.11 12.63
CA ILE A 40 -17.45 12.17 13.74
C ILE A 40 -16.22 11.27 13.69
N ASP A 41 -15.63 10.99 14.85
CA ASP A 41 -14.46 10.12 14.95
C ASP A 41 -14.78 8.69 14.52
N ASN A 42 -13.86 8.10 13.76
CA ASN A 42 -13.95 6.72 13.29
C ASN A 42 -12.55 6.12 13.22
N GLU A 43 -12.35 4.98 13.85
CA GLU A 43 -11.05 4.30 13.92
C GLU A 43 -10.55 3.78 12.55
N TYR A 44 -11.46 3.60 11.57
CA TYR A 44 -11.11 3.06 10.26
C TYR A 44 -10.72 4.16 9.28
N LEU A 45 -9.57 4.02 8.64
CA LEU A 45 -9.20 4.88 7.53
C LEU A 45 -10.17 4.68 6.35
N PHE A 46 -10.44 3.42 6.00
CA PHE A 46 -11.39 3.04 4.97
C PHE A 46 -12.59 2.30 5.57
N PHE A 47 -13.78 2.69 5.19
CA PHE A 47 -15.03 2.13 5.69
C PHE A 47 -16.02 1.85 4.54
N ASN A 48 -16.99 1.01 4.80
CA ASN A 48 -18.09 0.73 3.89
C ASN A 48 -19.23 1.77 4.04
N ASP A 49 -20.30 1.63 3.26
CA ASP A 49 -21.44 2.56 3.28
C ASP A 49 -22.13 2.67 4.66
N LYS A 50 -21.93 1.67 5.53
CA LYS A 50 -22.42 1.65 6.92
C LYS A 50 -21.40 2.19 7.92
N LEU A 51 -20.33 2.83 7.47
CA LEU A 51 -19.22 3.39 8.26
C LEU A 51 -18.45 2.33 9.08
N ASN A 52 -18.59 1.07 8.73
CA ASN A 52 -17.88 -0.04 9.36
C ASN A 52 -16.63 -0.42 8.56
N LYS A 53 -15.73 -1.18 9.19
CA LYS A 53 -14.56 -1.76 8.55
C LYS A 53 -14.91 -2.45 7.23
N ILE A 54 -14.15 -2.20 6.17
CA ILE A 54 -14.32 -2.88 4.90
C ILE A 54 -13.97 -4.36 5.02
N SER A 55 -14.81 -5.24 4.46
CA SER A 55 -14.52 -6.66 4.35
C SER A 55 -13.61 -6.95 3.14
N ARG A 56 -13.05 -8.17 3.08
CA ARG A 56 -12.27 -8.62 1.92
C ARG A 56 -13.13 -8.66 0.65
N GLU A 57 -14.36 -9.10 0.77
CA GLU A 57 -15.36 -9.19 -0.31
C GLU A 57 -15.70 -7.79 -0.81
N TYR A 58 -15.91 -6.84 0.08
CA TYR A 58 -16.17 -5.43 -0.27
C TYR A 58 -14.99 -4.82 -1.02
N PHE A 59 -13.77 -5.03 -0.54
CA PHE A 59 -12.57 -4.58 -1.24
C PHE A 59 -12.43 -5.22 -2.63
N TYR A 60 -12.72 -6.53 -2.75
CA TYR A 60 -12.69 -7.22 -4.04
C TYR A 60 -13.73 -6.64 -5.02
N LYS A 61 -14.91 -6.29 -4.54
CA LYS A 61 -15.94 -5.63 -5.34
C LYS A 61 -15.46 -4.28 -5.88
N ILE A 62 -14.92 -3.42 -5.01
CA ILE A 62 -14.35 -2.12 -5.41
C ILE A 62 -13.25 -2.30 -6.47
N LEU A 63 -12.35 -3.24 -6.23
CA LEU A 63 -11.26 -3.54 -7.17
C LEU A 63 -11.80 -3.96 -8.54
N LYS A 64 -12.81 -4.82 -8.57
CA LYS A 64 -13.46 -5.26 -9.81
C LYS A 64 -14.12 -4.10 -10.55
N GLU A 65 -14.83 -3.23 -9.84
CA GLU A 65 -15.45 -2.03 -10.42
C GLU A 65 -14.38 -1.08 -11.00
N ALA A 66 -13.30 -0.86 -10.27
CA ALA A 66 -12.18 -0.05 -10.76
C ALA A 66 -11.54 -0.64 -12.03
N CYS A 67 -11.40 -1.95 -12.12
CA CYS A 67 -10.90 -2.62 -13.33
C CYS A 67 -11.85 -2.45 -14.52
N ILE A 68 -13.17 -2.55 -14.30
CA ILE A 68 -14.18 -2.32 -15.35
C ILE A 68 -14.08 -0.88 -15.86
N ASN A 69 -14.06 0.10 -14.97
CA ASN A 69 -13.98 1.52 -15.31
C ASN A 69 -12.68 1.87 -16.06
N ALA A 70 -11.59 1.16 -15.75
CA ALA A 70 -10.30 1.29 -16.43
C ALA A 70 -10.21 0.44 -17.72
N ASN A 71 -11.28 -0.23 -18.14
CA ASN A 71 -11.32 -1.13 -19.30
C ASN A 71 -10.27 -2.25 -19.25
N ILE A 72 -9.94 -2.74 -18.04
CA ILE A 72 -9.01 -3.84 -17.84
C ILE A 72 -9.73 -5.17 -17.99
N LYS A 73 -9.48 -5.88 -19.10
CA LYS A 73 -10.12 -7.16 -19.42
C LYS A 73 -9.56 -8.35 -18.66
N LYS A 74 -8.34 -8.25 -18.14
CA LYS A 74 -7.69 -9.32 -17.35
C LYS A 74 -8.34 -9.46 -16.00
N LYS A 75 -8.44 -10.71 -15.49
CA LYS A 75 -8.89 -10.97 -14.12
C LYS A 75 -7.85 -10.44 -13.13
N VAL A 76 -8.21 -9.44 -12.36
CA VAL A 76 -7.37 -8.83 -11.33
C VAL A 76 -7.89 -9.22 -9.95
N SER A 77 -6.98 -9.56 -9.05
CA SER A 77 -7.24 -9.85 -7.64
C SER A 77 -6.25 -9.10 -6.76
N PRO A 78 -6.47 -8.99 -5.45
CA PRO A 78 -5.48 -8.44 -4.53
C PRO A 78 -4.13 -9.17 -4.60
N HIS A 79 -4.14 -10.49 -4.81
CA HIS A 79 -2.93 -11.28 -5.02
C HIS A 79 -2.22 -10.93 -6.33
N THR A 80 -2.98 -10.69 -7.41
CA THR A 80 -2.40 -10.26 -8.69
C THR A 80 -1.71 -8.92 -8.54
N ILE A 81 -2.34 -7.93 -7.87
CA ILE A 81 -1.73 -6.61 -7.62
C ILE A 81 -0.45 -6.76 -6.81
N ARG A 82 -0.49 -7.56 -5.74
CA ARG A 82 0.67 -7.82 -4.91
C ARG A 82 1.82 -8.46 -5.69
N HIS A 83 1.51 -9.42 -6.55
CA HIS A 83 2.50 -10.07 -7.41
C HIS A 83 3.09 -9.08 -8.41
N THR A 84 2.25 -8.29 -9.08
CA THR A 84 2.71 -7.24 -10.00
C THR A 84 3.61 -6.23 -9.30
N PHE A 85 3.26 -5.82 -8.07
CA PHE A 85 4.09 -4.93 -7.26
C PHE A 85 5.47 -5.54 -6.98
N ALA A 86 5.51 -6.81 -6.55
CA ALA A 86 6.76 -7.53 -6.30
C ALA A 86 7.63 -7.63 -7.56
N THR A 87 7.01 -7.99 -8.69
CA THR A 87 7.70 -8.13 -9.98
C THR A 87 8.30 -6.79 -10.42
N HIS A 88 7.53 -5.71 -10.34
CA HIS A 88 8.04 -4.39 -10.71
C HIS A 88 9.22 -3.94 -9.86
N LEU A 89 9.17 -4.16 -8.55
CA LEU A 89 10.32 -3.84 -7.68
C LEU A 89 11.54 -4.66 -8.06
N TYR A 90 11.36 -5.96 -8.28
CA TYR A 90 12.45 -6.87 -8.66
C TYR A 90 13.07 -6.49 -10.02
N GLU A 91 12.25 -6.27 -11.03
CA GLU A 91 12.70 -5.86 -12.38
C GLU A 91 13.43 -4.52 -12.38
N ASN A 92 13.11 -3.64 -11.43
CA ASN A 92 13.83 -2.38 -11.25
C ASN A 92 15.07 -2.50 -10.36
N GLY A 93 15.42 -3.70 -9.89
CA GLY A 93 16.66 -3.99 -9.17
C GLY A 93 16.56 -3.91 -7.65
N ALA A 94 15.35 -3.92 -7.09
CA ALA A 94 15.19 -4.03 -5.64
C ALA A 94 15.65 -5.41 -5.15
N ASP A 95 16.26 -5.44 -3.99
CA ASP A 95 16.70 -6.68 -3.35
C ASP A 95 15.51 -7.56 -2.97
N LEU A 96 15.62 -8.86 -3.26
CA LEU A 96 14.56 -9.83 -3.02
C LEU A 96 14.14 -9.89 -1.54
N ARG A 97 15.07 -9.70 -0.63
CA ARG A 97 14.79 -9.69 0.81
C ARG A 97 13.96 -8.48 1.20
N SER A 98 14.31 -7.28 0.70
CA SER A 98 13.50 -6.06 0.89
C SER A 98 12.08 -6.24 0.36
N ILE A 99 11.91 -6.87 -0.79
CA ILE A 99 10.60 -7.19 -1.37
C ILE A 99 9.81 -8.15 -0.46
N GLN A 100 10.43 -9.20 0.05
CA GLN A 100 9.80 -10.15 0.95
C GLN A 100 9.33 -9.50 2.26
N GLU A 101 10.15 -8.62 2.82
CA GLU A 101 9.81 -7.87 4.04
C GLU A 101 8.65 -6.89 3.80
N LEU A 102 8.67 -6.13 2.71
CA LEU A 102 7.57 -5.24 2.30
C LEU A 102 6.26 -6.02 2.12
N LEU A 103 6.33 -7.19 1.53
CA LEU A 103 5.17 -8.04 1.34
C LEU A 103 4.77 -8.79 2.61
N GLY A 104 5.65 -8.90 3.59
CA GLY A 104 5.39 -9.59 4.85
C GLY A 104 5.21 -11.08 4.65
N HIS A 105 6.05 -11.72 3.87
CA HIS A 105 6.16 -13.18 3.83
C HIS A 105 6.69 -13.68 5.18
N SER A 106 5.87 -14.46 5.89
CA SER A 106 6.11 -14.91 7.27
C SER A 106 7.09 -16.08 7.42
N ASP A 107 7.68 -16.57 6.35
CA ASP A 107 8.52 -17.77 6.35
C ASP A 107 10.02 -17.47 6.45
N ILE A 108 10.39 -16.43 7.15
CA ILE A 108 11.76 -16.37 7.67
C ILE A 108 11.66 -16.53 9.18
N SER A 109 11.70 -17.79 9.62
CA SER A 109 11.95 -18.16 11.00
C SER A 109 13.40 -17.78 11.35
N THR A 110 13.62 -16.54 11.67
CA THR A 110 14.73 -16.12 12.53
C THR A 110 14.34 -14.79 13.15
N THR A 111 13.94 -14.88 14.39
CA THR A 111 14.00 -13.79 15.37
C THR A 111 15.44 -13.32 15.43
N THR A 112 15.81 -12.40 14.57
CA THR A 112 17.07 -11.69 14.69
C THR A 112 16.75 -10.21 14.57
N ILE A 113 16.89 -9.55 15.71
CA ILE A 113 17.08 -8.14 15.98
C ILE A 113 17.32 -7.34 14.70
N TYR A 114 16.22 -6.85 14.06
CA TYR A 114 16.36 -5.90 12.98
C TYR A 114 16.42 -4.50 13.56
N THR A 115 17.65 -4.03 13.69
CA THR A 115 18.01 -2.66 13.99
C THR A 115 17.48 -1.70 12.92
N HIS A 116 17.35 -0.43 13.26
CA HIS A 116 16.94 0.68 12.38
C HIS A 116 17.61 0.72 10.98
N VAL A 117 18.75 0.08 10.83
CA VAL A 117 19.51 0.02 9.56
C VAL A 117 18.77 -0.79 8.47
N SER A 118 18.06 -1.87 8.84
CA SER A 118 17.31 -2.69 7.89
C SER A 118 16.08 -1.96 7.33
N ASN A 119 15.42 -1.15 8.16
CA ASN A 119 14.25 -0.39 7.74
C ASN A 119 14.63 0.70 6.72
N ASN A 120 15.76 1.37 6.90
CA ASN A 120 16.22 2.41 5.97
C ASN A 120 16.50 1.84 4.58
N LYS A 121 17.14 0.67 4.48
CA LYS A 121 17.40 0.02 3.19
C LYS A 121 16.11 -0.36 2.46
N ILE A 122 15.11 -0.88 3.18
CA ILE A 122 13.80 -1.22 2.61
C ILE A 122 13.10 0.03 2.06
N ILE A 123 13.23 1.15 2.76
CA ILE A 123 12.67 2.43 2.35
C ILE A 123 13.39 2.96 1.13
N ASP A 124 14.71 2.92 1.14
CA ASP A 124 15.54 3.38 0.02
C ASP A 124 15.25 2.57 -1.24
N ASP A 125 15.16 1.23 -1.11
CA ASP A 125 14.78 0.35 -2.21
C ASP A 125 13.35 0.64 -2.70
N TYR A 126 12.41 0.84 -1.80
CA TYR A 126 11.04 1.21 -2.17
C TYR A 126 10.99 2.55 -2.91
N ASN A 127 11.62 3.58 -2.38
CA ASN A 127 11.64 4.91 -3.00
C ASN A 127 12.40 4.92 -4.33
N LYS A 128 13.48 4.14 -4.43
CA LYS A 128 14.32 4.08 -5.63
C LYS A 128 13.69 3.28 -6.77
N TYR A 129 12.97 2.21 -6.46
CA TYR A 129 12.53 1.22 -7.44
C TYR A 129 11.03 1.20 -7.69
N HIS A 130 10.23 1.91 -6.87
CA HIS A 130 8.80 1.98 -7.09
C HIS A 130 8.45 2.92 -8.26
N LEU A 131 7.69 2.42 -9.24
CA LEU A 131 7.38 3.12 -10.51
C LEU A 131 6.76 4.50 -10.35
N ARG A 132 5.94 4.71 -9.33
CA ARG A 132 5.25 6.00 -9.11
C ARG A 132 6.12 7.05 -8.42
N THR A 133 7.23 6.66 -7.84
CA THR A 133 8.21 7.62 -7.28
C THR A 133 8.96 8.33 -8.41
N LYS A 134 9.27 7.59 -9.50
CA LYS A 134 9.98 8.15 -10.68
C LYS A 134 9.11 9.05 -11.56
N LYS A 135 7.77 8.92 -11.52
CA LYS A 135 6.85 9.77 -12.31
C LYS A 135 6.52 11.12 -11.65
N GLY A 136 6.79 11.29 -10.37
CA GLY A 136 6.57 12.56 -9.66
C GLY A 136 7.59 13.65 -10.02
N GLU A 137 8.76 13.27 -10.56
CA GLU A 137 9.82 14.24 -10.93
C GLU A 137 9.66 14.81 -12.34
N ASN A 138 8.78 14.24 -13.19
CA ASN A 138 8.66 14.65 -14.60
C ASN A 138 7.36 15.38 -14.96
N ASN A 139 6.54 15.81 -14.01
CA ASN A 139 5.27 16.49 -14.30
C ASN A 139 5.18 17.94 -13.81
N ASP A 140 6.31 18.56 -13.44
CA ASP A 140 6.36 20.00 -13.12
C ASP A 140 6.84 20.88 -14.31
N GLU A 141 6.95 20.30 -15.52
CA GLU A 141 7.17 21.06 -16.75
C GLU A 141 6.05 20.75 -17.77
N ILE A 142 4.91 21.39 -17.62
CA ILE A 142 4.05 21.92 -18.71
C ILE A 142 3.08 22.95 -18.09
#